data_2abe2c8ea211e155bdaa531ffeb7a106
#
_entry.id   2abe2c8ea211e155bdaa531ffeb7a106
#
_cell.length_a   1.000
_cell.length_b   1.000
_cell.length_c   1.000
_cell.angle_alpha   90.00
_cell.angle_beta   90.00
_cell.angle_gamma   90.00
#
_symmetry.space_group_name_H-M   'P 1'
#
loop_
_entity.id
_entity.type
_entity.pdbx_description
1 polymer ?
#
loop_
_entity_poly.entity_id
_entity_poly.type
_entity_poly.pdbx_seq_one_letter_code
_entity_poly.pdbx_strand_id
1 'polypeptide(L)'
;MVRQLTGDEPAFHRHVLITPGPGSVSAWVEDDYHHMGVTLYHDAETVTTVEANMVRAPWSTCPGAVEQLAATFTGVRLDEAATRGEKQLNCTHLHDMAVIAAGHARGTVPIRYEIMVTDKVDAVRIAEITRDGTLALRIAERDGMIEAPAEAAGKTLFQLGDWIASLDREGQEAARLLRWGAIIAHGRAIPMEKQSDATRMPSNCFTFQESRKAKAKRVGEVVDFSTASRQPLDAQKR
;
A
#
# COMPACT_ATOMS: atom_id res chain seq x y z
N MET A 1 12.59 -9.26 -24.02
CA MET A 1 11.43 -8.39 -24.38
C MET A 1 10.35 -8.65 -23.33
N VAL A 2 9.94 -7.68 -22.54
CA VAL A 2 8.88 -7.83 -21.52
C VAL A 2 7.55 -8.03 -22.22
N ARG A 3 6.76 -9.02 -21.81
CA ARG A 3 5.42 -9.33 -22.34
C ARG A 3 4.52 -8.10 -22.30
N GLN A 4 3.79 -7.82 -23.37
CA GLN A 4 2.70 -6.83 -23.35
C GLN A 4 1.49 -7.43 -22.62
N LEU A 5 0.80 -6.62 -21.85
CA LEU A 5 -0.44 -7.00 -21.19
C LEU A 5 -1.61 -6.90 -22.18
N THR A 6 -2.51 -7.87 -22.14
CA THR A 6 -3.73 -7.91 -22.97
C THR A 6 -4.92 -7.21 -22.31
N GLY A 7 -4.82 -6.89 -21.03
CA GLY A 7 -5.88 -6.22 -20.25
C GLY A 7 -6.90 -7.15 -19.60
N ASP A 8 -7.00 -8.41 -20.04
CA ASP A 8 -7.98 -9.39 -19.49
C ASP A 8 -7.34 -10.42 -18.57
N GLU A 9 -6.09 -10.21 -18.16
CA GLU A 9 -5.37 -11.17 -17.33
C GLU A 9 -5.81 -11.06 -15.88
N PRO A 10 -5.97 -12.21 -15.17
CA PRO A 10 -6.19 -12.17 -13.74
C PRO A 10 -5.05 -11.40 -13.04
N ALA A 11 -5.43 -10.44 -12.22
CA ALA A 11 -4.48 -9.52 -11.60
C ALA A 11 -4.96 -9.07 -10.22
N PHE A 12 -4.02 -8.78 -9.36
CA PHE A 12 -4.25 -7.99 -8.16
C PHE A 12 -4.40 -6.52 -8.52
N HIS A 13 -5.41 -5.87 -7.98
CA HIS A 13 -5.64 -4.45 -8.14
C HIS A 13 -5.56 -3.74 -6.79
N ARG A 14 -4.84 -2.62 -6.75
CA ARG A 14 -4.78 -1.74 -5.57
C ARG A 14 -4.84 -0.29 -6.03
N HIS A 15 -5.79 0.45 -5.50
CA HIS A 15 -5.85 1.89 -5.73
C HIS A 15 -5.51 2.65 -4.45
N VAL A 16 -4.88 3.82 -4.64
CA VAL A 16 -4.61 4.80 -3.59
C VAL A 16 -5.19 6.13 -4.05
N LEU A 17 -5.95 6.78 -3.19
CA LEU A 17 -6.50 8.11 -3.43
C LEU A 17 -6.04 9.06 -2.33
N ILE A 18 -5.39 10.14 -2.71
CA ILE A 18 -4.92 11.21 -1.83
C ILE A 18 -5.77 12.43 -2.11
N THR A 19 -6.38 13.02 -1.07
CA THR A 19 -7.25 14.18 -1.22
C THR A 19 -6.83 15.25 -0.23
N PRO A 20 -6.06 16.26 -0.68
CA PRO A 20 -5.77 17.45 0.11
C PRO A 20 -7.02 18.32 0.26
N GLY A 21 -7.14 19.01 1.42
CA GLY A 21 -8.19 19.97 1.71
C GLY A 21 -7.70 21.05 2.65
N PRO A 22 -8.51 22.11 2.89
CA PRO A 22 -8.17 23.15 3.85
C PRO A 22 -8.02 22.59 5.27
N GLY A 23 -6.79 22.61 5.81
CA GLY A 23 -6.48 22.09 7.15
C GLY A 23 -6.61 20.60 7.32
N SER A 24 -6.71 19.84 6.23
CA SER A 24 -6.76 18.39 6.28
C SER A 24 -6.20 17.75 5.00
N VAL A 25 -5.76 16.51 5.11
CA VAL A 25 -5.40 15.67 3.96
C VAL A 25 -5.79 14.23 4.26
N SER A 26 -6.45 13.58 3.32
CA SER A 26 -6.78 12.16 3.46
C SER A 26 -6.01 11.31 2.45
N ALA A 27 -5.72 10.06 2.83
CA ALA A 27 -5.22 9.04 1.93
C ALA A 27 -5.94 7.72 2.20
N TRP A 28 -6.46 7.11 1.14
CA TRP A 28 -7.20 5.86 1.17
C TRP A 28 -6.53 4.82 0.31
N VAL A 29 -6.61 3.57 0.73
CA VAL A 29 -6.16 2.41 -0.04
C VAL A 29 -7.23 1.33 -0.03
N GLU A 30 -7.51 0.75 -1.19
CA GLU A 30 -8.28 -0.48 -1.31
C GLU A 30 -7.58 -1.47 -2.25
N ASP A 31 -7.60 -2.75 -1.87
CA ASP A 31 -7.14 -3.89 -2.65
C ASP A 31 -7.94 -5.15 -2.29
N ASP A 32 -7.56 -6.30 -2.81
CA ASP A 32 -8.26 -7.58 -2.57
C ASP A 32 -8.46 -7.88 -1.07
N TYR A 33 -7.57 -7.43 -0.19
CA TYR A 33 -7.55 -7.77 1.25
C TYR A 33 -7.86 -6.59 2.16
N HIS A 34 -7.65 -5.37 1.71
CA HIS A 34 -7.68 -4.15 2.53
C HIS A 34 -8.60 -3.10 1.94
N HIS A 35 -9.34 -2.41 2.80
CA HIS A 35 -9.99 -1.14 2.50
C HIS A 35 -9.88 -0.27 3.74
N MET A 36 -9.02 0.73 3.70
CA MET A 36 -8.76 1.59 4.84
C MET A 36 -8.22 2.95 4.41
N GLY A 37 -8.26 3.90 5.30
CA GLY A 37 -7.75 5.24 5.05
C GLY A 37 -7.43 6.00 6.32
N VAL A 38 -6.78 7.12 6.13
CA VAL A 38 -6.43 8.07 7.18
C VAL A 38 -6.75 9.49 6.74
N THR A 39 -7.19 10.32 7.68
CA THR A 39 -7.26 11.77 7.53
C THR A 39 -6.38 12.40 8.60
N LEU A 40 -5.42 13.21 8.17
CA LEU A 40 -4.62 14.06 9.02
C LEU A 40 -5.21 15.46 9.00
N TYR A 41 -5.63 15.96 10.15
CA TYR A 41 -5.96 17.37 10.34
C TYR A 41 -4.71 18.12 10.78
N HIS A 42 -4.50 19.33 10.31
CA HIS A 42 -3.28 20.10 10.56
C HIS A 42 -3.53 21.61 10.56
N ASP A 43 -2.68 22.35 11.24
CA ASP A 43 -2.66 23.81 11.30
C ASP A 43 -1.71 24.46 10.27
N ALA A 44 -1.41 23.75 9.18
CA ALA A 44 -0.41 24.04 8.15
C ALA A 44 1.04 23.64 8.52
N GLU A 45 1.37 23.39 9.77
CA GLU A 45 2.70 22.98 10.22
C GLU A 45 2.70 21.61 10.92
N THR A 46 1.71 21.36 11.75
CA THR A 46 1.68 20.24 12.68
C THR A 46 0.37 19.45 12.52
N VAL A 47 0.45 18.13 12.59
CA VAL A 47 -0.71 17.24 12.64
C VAL A 47 -1.40 17.42 14.00
N THR A 48 -2.60 17.97 13.99
CA THR A 48 -3.38 18.24 15.22
C THR A 48 -4.25 17.06 15.64
N THR A 49 -4.77 16.31 14.65
CA THR A 49 -5.64 15.14 14.88
C THR A 49 -5.42 14.12 13.77
N VAL A 50 -5.52 12.84 14.12
CA VAL A 50 -5.47 11.72 13.17
C VAL A 50 -6.76 10.92 13.30
N GLU A 51 -7.49 10.81 12.20
CA GLU A 51 -8.61 9.88 12.07
C GLU A 51 -8.21 8.75 11.12
N ALA A 52 -8.39 7.51 11.55
CA ALA A 52 -8.15 6.34 10.71
C ALA A 52 -9.38 5.45 10.66
N ASN A 53 -9.63 4.85 9.51
CA ASN A 53 -10.75 3.98 9.27
C ASN A 53 -10.27 2.66 8.65
N MET A 54 -10.77 1.54 9.18
CA MET A 54 -10.56 0.21 8.61
C MET A 54 -11.91 -0.41 8.23
N VAL A 55 -12.32 -0.19 6.99
CA VAL A 55 -13.57 -0.77 6.46
C VAL A 55 -13.40 -2.28 6.26
N ARG A 56 -12.23 -2.72 5.76
CA ARG A 56 -11.89 -4.12 5.56
C ARG A 56 -10.41 -4.34 5.87
N ALA A 57 -10.14 -5.30 6.76
CA ALA A 57 -8.80 -5.69 7.17
C ALA A 57 -8.72 -7.20 7.41
N PRO A 58 -7.58 -7.85 7.13
CA PRO A 58 -7.49 -9.32 7.10
C PRO A 58 -7.47 -10.00 8.46
N TRP A 59 -7.23 -9.29 9.56
CA TRP A 59 -7.06 -9.89 10.88
C TRP A 59 -7.89 -9.21 11.96
N SER A 60 -8.39 -9.99 12.90
CA SER A 60 -9.25 -9.52 14.01
C SER A 60 -8.59 -8.47 14.92
N THR A 61 -7.28 -8.42 14.96
CA THR A 61 -6.51 -7.46 15.76
C THR A 61 -6.13 -6.17 15.01
N CYS A 62 -6.33 -6.12 13.68
CA CYS A 62 -6.02 -4.94 12.89
C CYS A 62 -6.69 -3.65 13.38
N PRO A 63 -7.98 -3.65 13.78
CA PRO A 63 -8.65 -2.42 14.23
C PRO A 63 -7.96 -1.69 15.39
N GLY A 64 -7.26 -2.41 16.28
CA GLY A 64 -6.49 -1.79 17.36
C GLY A 64 -5.31 -0.93 16.90
N ALA A 65 -4.91 -1.03 15.63
CA ALA A 65 -3.85 -0.18 15.09
C ALA A 65 -4.27 1.28 14.84
N VAL A 66 -5.56 1.60 14.90
CA VAL A 66 -6.08 2.97 14.72
C VAL A 66 -5.56 3.87 15.84
N GLU A 67 -5.68 3.44 17.09
CA GLU A 67 -5.17 4.20 18.26
C GLU A 67 -3.64 4.34 18.20
N GLN A 68 -2.93 3.29 17.81
CA GLN A 68 -1.49 3.32 17.66
C GLN A 68 -1.05 4.34 16.59
N LEU A 69 -1.79 4.44 15.47
CA LEU A 69 -1.51 5.42 14.43
C LEU A 69 -1.68 6.84 14.95
N ALA A 70 -2.78 7.12 15.64
CA ALA A 70 -3.03 8.43 16.24
C ALA A 70 -1.90 8.82 17.21
N ALA A 71 -1.47 7.90 18.08
CA ALA A 71 -0.35 8.14 18.97
C ALA A 71 0.98 8.39 18.25
N THR A 72 1.15 7.81 17.05
CA THR A 72 2.38 7.97 16.25
C THR A 72 2.45 9.33 15.56
N PHE A 73 1.33 9.88 15.09
CA PHE A 73 1.33 11.04 14.21
C PHE A 73 0.75 12.32 14.81
N THR A 74 -0.07 12.27 15.87
CA THR A 74 -0.60 13.49 16.50
C THR A 74 0.52 14.30 17.17
N GLY A 75 0.53 15.61 16.95
CA GLY A 75 1.55 16.53 17.44
C GLY A 75 2.86 16.53 16.66
N VAL A 76 2.94 15.76 15.56
CA VAL A 76 4.13 15.68 14.71
C VAL A 76 4.07 16.74 13.61
N ARG A 77 5.19 17.37 13.29
CA ARG A 77 5.29 18.30 12.16
C ARG A 77 5.04 17.58 10.85
N LEU A 78 4.39 18.24 9.88
CA LEU A 78 4.05 17.64 8.58
C LEU A 78 5.28 17.13 7.80
N ASP A 79 6.39 17.86 7.85
CA ASP A 79 7.65 17.45 7.21
C ASP A 79 8.28 16.21 7.87
N GLU A 80 8.20 16.10 9.18
CA GLU A 80 8.62 14.91 9.92
C GLU A 80 7.65 13.75 9.69
N ALA A 81 6.34 14.00 9.68
CA ALA A 81 5.31 13.01 9.40
C ALA A 81 5.50 12.36 8.02
N ALA A 82 5.86 13.17 7.00
CA ALA A 82 6.11 12.69 5.64
C ALA A 82 7.33 11.75 5.50
N THR A 83 8.17 11.66 6.54
CA THR A 83 9.35 10.77 6.58
C THR A 83 9.37 9.85 7.81
N ARG A 84 8.25 9.81 8.55
CA ARG A 84 8.18 9.12 9.83
C ARG A 84 8.46 7.62 9.72
N GLY A 85 9.29 7.14 10.63
CA GLY A 85 9.59 5.73 10.84
C GLY A 85 8.52 5.00 11.68
N GLU A 86 8.93 4.00 12.46
CA GLU A 86 8.10 3.21 13.39
C GLU A 86 6.97 2.40 12.72
N LYS A 87 7.10 2.19 11.40
CA LYS A 87 6.11 1.50 10.58
C LYS A 87 5.71 0.13 11.14
N GLN A 88 6.67 -0.62 11.67
CA GLN A 88 6.43 -1.96 12.20
C GLN A 88 5.63 -1.99 13.52
N LEU A 89 5.55 -0.88 14.25
CA LEU A 89 4.68 -0.76 15.44
C LEU A 89 3.23 -0.45 15.05
N ASN A 90 3.01 0.00 13.83
CA ASN A 90 1.73 0.40 13.27
C ASN A 90 1.16 -0.65 12.30
N CYS A 91 -0.10 -0.48 11.89
CA CYS A 91 -0.55 -1.08 10.64
C CYS A 91 0.25 -0.47 9.50
N THR A 92 1.00 -1.30 8.77
CA THR A 92 1.90 -0.81 7.72
C THR A 92 1.18 -0.06 6.60
N HIS A 93 -0.07 -0.42 6.32
CA HIS A 93 -0.90 0.27 5.31
C HIS A 93 -1.36 1.63 5.80
N LEU A 94 -1.92 1.73 7.01
CA LEU A 94 -2.34 3.03 7.57
C LEU A 94 -1.14 3.96 7.78
N HIS A 95 0.01 3.41 8.20
CA HIS A 95 1.24 4.19 8.35
C HIS A 95 1.70 4.76 7.01
N ASP A 96 1.73 3.96 5.93
CA ASP A 96 2.09 4.45 4.61
C ASP A 96 1.11 5.53 4.12
N MET A 97 -0.20 5.33 4.36
CA MET A 97 -1.20 6.34 4.01
C MET A 97 -1.00 7.65 4.80
N ALA A 98 -0.64 7.58 6.09
CA ALA A 98 -0.36 8.78 6.88
C ALA A 98 0.90 9.52 6.37
N VAL A 99 1.97 8.80 6.06
CA VAL A 99 3.21 9.36 5.50
C VAL A 99 2.94 10.04 4.16
N ILE A 100 2.21 9.38 3.26
CA ILE A 100 1.85 9.93 1.94
C ILE A 100 0.93 11.13 2.11
N ALA A 101 -0.10 11.05 2.95
CA ALA A 101 -0.99 12.17 3.23
C ALA A 101 -0.20 13.40 3.70
N ALA A 102 0.69 13.24 4.68
CA ALA A 102 1.53 14.34 5.17
C ALA A 102 2.39 14.95 4.06
N GLY A 103 2.95 14.14 3.16
CA GLY A 103 3.73 14.60 2.01
C GLY A 103 2.93 15.45 1.02
N HIS A 104 1.61 15.29 1.00
CA HIS A 104 0.69 16.01 0.11
C HIS A 104 -0.21 17.03 0.84
N ALA A 105 0.01 17.28 2.14
CA ALA A 105 -0.83 18.17 2.95
C ALA A 105 -0.94 19.63 2.42
N ARG A 106 0.06 20.08 1.67
CA ARG A 106 0.08 21.41 1.03
C ARG A 106 -0.40 21.39 -0.43
N GLY A 107 -0.84 20.23 -0.92
CA GLY A 107 -1.43 20.07 -2.24
C GLY A 107 -2.82 20.69 -2.33
N THR A 108 -3.33 20.85 -3.54
CA THR A 108 -4.67 21.39 -3.81
C THR A 108 -5.50 20.50 -4.72
N VAL A 109 -4.87 19.50 -5.31
CA VAL A 109 -5.51 18.60 -6.30
C VAL A 109 -5.41 17.16 -5.79
N PRO A 110 -6.50 16.39 -5.84
CA PRO A 110 -6.46 14.96 -5.56
C PRO A 110 -5.48 14.22 -6.50
N ILE A 111 -4.85 13.19 -5.99
CA ILE A 111 -3.94 12.31 -6.75
C ILE A 111 -4.45 10.87 -6.61
N ARG A 112 -4.55 10.18 -7.74
CA ARG A 112 -4.94 8.77 -7.79
C ARG A 112 -3.80 7.92 -8.33
N TYR A 113 -3.43 6.89 -7.57
CA TYR A 113 -2.58 5.82 -8.04
C TYR A 113 -3.40 4.56 -8.25
N GLU A 114 -3.17 3.88 -9.38
CA GLU A 114 -3.77 2.58 -9.69
C GLU A 114 -2.64 1.59 -9.95
N ILE A 115 -2.61 0.54 -9.14
CA ILE A 115 -1.59 -0.50 -9.20
C ILE A 115 -2.26 -1.78 -9.68
N MET A 116 -1.68 -2.39 -10.69
CA MET A 116 -2.06 -3.71 -11.20
C MET A 116 -0.85 -4.63 -11.13
N VAL A 117 -1.04 -5.84 -10.63
CA VAL A 117 -0.01 -6.88 -10.60
C VAL A 117 -0.59 -8.16 -11.15
N THR A 118 -0.13 -8.61 -12.31
CA THR A 118 -0.65 -9.83 -12.94
C THR A 118 -0.40 -11.07 -12.09
N ASP A 119 -1.26 -12.05 -12.16
CA ASP A 119 -0.95 -13.37 -11.69
C ASP A 119 0.21 -13.95 -12.52
N LYS A 120 0.93 -14.92 -11.94
CA LYS A 120 2.15 -15.46 -12.54
C LYS A 120 1.83 -16.30 -13.77
N VAL A 121 2.34 -15.91 -14.94
CA VAL A 121 2.24 -16.66 -16.19
C VAL A 121 3.65 -16.92 -16.72
N ASP A 122 4.00 -18.18 -17.02
CA ASP A 122 5.33 -18.58 -17.48
C ASP A 122 6.47 -18.07 -16.59
N ALA A 123 6.28 -18.18 -15.28
CA ALA A 123 7.17 -17.67 -14.24
C ALA A 123 7.26 -16.13 -14.14
N VAL A 124 6.64 -15.38 -15.05
CA VAL A 124 6.69 -13.92 -15.09
C VAL A 124 5.46 -13.31 -14.42
N ARG A 125 5.70 -12.23 -13.68
CA ARG A 125 4.69 -11.32 -13.14
C ARG A 125 5.04 -9.91 -13.55
N ILE A 126 4.04 -9.14 -13.95
CA ILE A 126 4.19 -7.72 -14.31
C ILE A 126 3.44 -6.90 -13.28
N ALA A 127 4.08 -5.88 -12.77
CA ALA A 127 3.50 -4.89 -11.88
C ALA A 127 3.58 -3.51 -12.54
N GLU A 128 2.45 -2.83 -12.62
CA GLU A 128 2.33 -1.47 -13.16
C GLU A 128 1.68 -0.56 -12.14
N ILE A 129 2.08 0.70 -12.16
CA ILE A 129 1.42 1.77 -11.44
C ILE A 129 1.17 2.95 -12.40
N THR A 130 -0.06 3.42 -12.41
CA THR A 130 -0.41 4.69 -13.05
C THR A 130 -0.61 5.76 -11.98
N ARG A 131 -0.36 7.01 -12.36
CA ARG A 131 -0.72 8.21 -11.60
C ARG A 131 -1.66 9.04 -12.46
N ASP A 132 -2.86 9.28 -11.97
CA ASP A 132 -3.90 10.04 -12.68
C ASP A 132 -4.11 9.53 -14.12
N GLY A 133 -4.12 8.19 -14.29
CA GLY A 133 -4.31 7.50 -15.57
C GLY A 133 -3.06 7.41 -16.46
N THR A 134 -1.93 8.01 -16.07
CA THR A 134 -0.66 7.94 -16.83
C THR A 134 0.26 6.90 -16.22
N LEU A 135 0.83 6.01 -17.04
CA LEU A 135 1.80 5.02 -16.56
C LEU A 135 3.03 5.73 -15.97
N ALA A 136 3.24 5.53 -14.67
CA ALA A 136 4.37 6.10 -13.95
C ALA A 136 5.55 5.14 -13.86
N LEU A 137 5.29 3.83 -13.66
CA LEU A 137 6.34 2.83 -13.51
C LEU A 137 5.83 1.43 -13.85
N ARG A 138 6.74 0.59 -14.35
CA ARG A 138 6.51 -0.84 -14.61
C ARG A 138 7.68 -1.66 -14.11
N ILE A 139 7.38 -2.79 -13.47
CA ILE A 139 8.36 -3.81 -13.05
C ILE A 139 7.95 -5.14 -13.65
N ALA A 140 8.91 -5.88 -14.19
CA ALA A 140 8.76 -7.28 -14.55
C ALA A 140 9.62 -8.15 -13.61
N GLU A 141 9.01 -9.17 -13.04
CA GLU A 141 9.63 -10.13 -12.12
C GLU A 141 9.54 -11.53 -12.70
N ARG A 142 10.65 -12.27 -12.69
CA ARG A 142 10.69 -13.70 -13.00
C ARG A 142 11.26 -14.46 -11.80
N ASP A 143 10.51 -15.43 -11.30
CA ASP A 143 10.90 -16.28 -10.17
C ASP A 143 11.43 -15.51 -8.94
N GLY A 144 10.82 -14.34 -8.65
CA GLY A 144 11.19 -13.50 -7.51
C GLY A 144 12.32 -12.51 -7.77
N MET A 145 12.88 -12.52 -8.98
CA MET A 145 13.94 -11.60 -9.38
C MET A 145 13.44 -10.60 -10.42
N ILE A 146 13.77 -9.32 -10.24
CA ILE A 146 13.44 -8.29 -11.21
C ILE A 146 14.22 -8.50 -12.51
N GLU A 147 13.51 -8.52 -13.64
CA GLU A 147 14.09 -8.52 -14.99
C GLU A 147 14.08 -7.11 -15.60
N ALA A 148 13.12 -6.29 -15.24
CA ALA A 148 13.01 -4.91 -15.73
C ALA A 148 12.39 -4.02 -14.62
N PRO A 149 12.79 -2.74 -14.52
CA PRO A 149 13.76 -2.05 -15.41
C PRO A 149 15.21 -2.55 -15.18
N ALA A 150 16.10 -2.23 -16.12
CA ALA A 150 17.47 -2.71 -16.11
C ALA A 150 18.25 -2.29 -14.85
N GLU A 151 18.00 -1.10 -14.33
CA GLU A 151 18.61 -0.51 -13.14
C GLU A 151 18.26 -1.27 -11.85
N ALA A 152 17.16 -2.02 -11.87
CA ALA A 152 16.69 -2.86 -10.77
C ALA A 152 16.91 -4.35 -11.02
N ALA A 153 17.39 -4.74 -12.22
CA ALA A 153 17.52 -6.14 -12.61
C ALA A 153 18.44 -6.92 -11.66
N GLY A 154 18.10 -8.19 -11.44
CA GLY A 154 18.84 -9.09 -10.55
C GLY A 154 18.58 -8.86 -9.06
N LYS A 155 17.68 -7.93 -8.68
CA LYS A 155 17.27 -7.70 -7.29
C LYS A 155 15.91 -8.35 -7.02
N THR A 156 15.64 -8.65 -5.77
CA THR A 156 14.29 -8.99 -5.31
C THR A 156 13.50 -7.72 -4.97
N LEU A 157 12.18 -7.81 -4.83
CA LEU A 157 11.34 -6.69 -4.34
C LEU A 157 11.83 -6.12 -2.99
N PHE A 158 12.50 -6.93 -2.16
CA PHE A 158 13.02 -6.49 -0.87
C PHE A 158 14.36 -5.73 -0.95
N GLN A 159 15.04 -5.78 -2.10
CA GLN A 159 16.37 -5.19 -2.34
C GLN A 159 16.32 -3.92 -3.21
N LEU A 160 15.14 -3.33 -3.42
CA LEU A 160 14.96 -2.17 -4.31
C LEU A 160 15.32 -0.81 -3.66
N GLY A 161 15.79 -0.79 -2.41
CA GLY A 161 15.98 0.46 -1.66
C GLY A 161 16.86 1.49 -2.39
N ASP A 162 18.05 1.10 -2.84
CA ASP A 162 19.00 2.00 -3.52
C ASP A 162 18.48 2.45 -4.89
N TRP A 163 17.83 1.56 -5.63
CA TRP A 163 17.21 1.93 -6.90
C TRP A 163 16.07 2.94 -6.69
N ILE A 164 15.20 2.71 -5.71
CA ILE A 164 14.14 3.67 -5.37
C ILE A 164 14.74 5.02 -4.98
N ALA A 165 15.82 5.03 -4.18
CA ALA A 165 16.47 6.26 -3.76
C ALA A 165 17.11 7.05 -4.92
N SER A 166 17.44 6.39 -6.03
CA SER A 166 18.00 7.02 -7.23
C SER A 166 16.96 7.73 -8.12
N LEU A 167 15.66 7.47 -7.90
CA LEU A 167 14.58 8.10 -8.64
C LEU A 167 14.31 9.52 -8.12
N ASP A 168 13.63 10.33 -8.92
CA ASP A 168 13.09 11.60 -8.45
C ASP A 168 11.97 11.39 -7.40
N ARG A 169 11.48 12.45 -6.80
CA ARG A 169 10.50 12.37 -5.71
C ARG A 169 9.22 11.62 -6.10
N GLU A 170 8.69 11.90 -7.29
CA GLU A 170 7.46 11.25 -7.77
C GLU A 170 7.71 9.77 -8.10
N GLY A 171 8.83 9.47 -8.74
CA GLY A 171 9.27 8.11 -9.02
C GLY A 171 9.51 7.30 -7.74
N GLN A 172 10.09 7.90 -6.70
CA GLN A 172 10.26 7.25 -5.40
C GLN A 172 8.93 6.89 -4.75
N GLU A 173 7.94 7.79 -4.80
CA GLU A 173 6.60 7.53 -4.26
C GLU A 173 5.92 6.41 -5.04
N ALA A 174 5.89 6.51 -6.38
CA ALA A 174 5.32 5.47 -7.24
C ALA A 174 6.00 4.11 -7.02
N ALA A 175 7.33 4.07 -6.95
CA ALA A 175 8.08 2.84 -6.75
C ALA A 175 7.83 2.20 -5.38
N ARG A 176 7.69 2.99 -4.31
CA ARG A 176 7.31 2.47 -2.98
C ARG A 176 5.91 1.86 -3.00
N LEU A 177 4.94 2.54 -3.59
CA LEU A 177 3.56 2.06 -3.73
C LEU A 177 3.50 0.78 -4.57
N LEU A 178 4.15 0.77 -5.73
CA LEU A 178 4.21 -0.39 -6.62
C LEU A 178 4.85 -1.60 -5.95
N ARG A 179 6.00 -1.41 -5.31
CA ARG A 179 6.69 -2.45 -4.54
C ARG A 179 5.78 -3.08 -3.49
N TRP A 180 5.05 -2.26 -2.73
CA TRP A 180 4.11 -2.77 -1.72
C TRP A 180 2.95 -3.54 -2.35
N GLY A 181 2.37 -3.03 -3.43
CA GLY A 181 1.34 -3.73 -4.19
C GLY A 181 1.84 -5.09 -4.67
N ALA A 182 3.03 -5.14 -5.27
CA ALA A 182 3.64 -6.37 -5.75
C ALA A 182 3.89 -7.40 -4.63
N ILE A 183 4.38 -6.98 -3.46
CA ILE A 183 4.58 -7.86 -2.29
C ILE A 183 3.24 -8.44 -1.82
N ILE A 184 2.18 -7.64 -1.70
CA ILE A 184 0.87 -8.13 -1.27
C ILE A 184 0.23 -9.05 -2.31
N ALA A 185 0.40 -8.75 -3.59
CA ALA A 185 -0.09 -9.58 -4.70
C ALA A 185 0.45 -11.02 -4.69
N HIS A 186 1.64 -11.24 -4.12
CA HIS A 186 2.16 -12.60 -3.94
C HIS A 186 1.24 -13.48 -3.08
N GLY A 187 0.44 -12.87 -2.19
CA GLY A 187 -0.55 -13.57 -1.38
C GLY A 187 -1.63 -14.27 -2.20
N ARG A 188 -1.94 -13.80 -3.42
CA ARG A 188 -2.94 -14.45 -4.29
C ARG A 188 -2.57 -15.89 -4.67
N ALA A 189 -1.29 -16.18 -4.81
CA ALA A 189 -0.79 -17.52 -5.14
C ALA A 189 -0.70 -18.47 -3.94
N ILE A 190 -0.95 -17.99 -2.72
CA ILE A 190 -0.84 -18.79 -1.49
C ILE A 190 -2.25 -19.21 -1.05
N PRO A 191 -2.54 -20.51 -0.90
CA PRO A 191 -3.82 -20.98 -0.36
C PRO A 191 -4.14 -20.31 0.99
N MET A 192 -5.40 -19.93 1.18
CA MET A 192 -5.83 -19.15 2.35
C MET A 192 -5.48 -19.85 3.68
N GLU A 193 -5.57 -21.17 3.72
CA GLU A 193 -5.26 -21.98 4.90
C GLU A 193 -3.78 -21.82 5.31
N LYS A 194 -2.88 -21.67 4.34
CA LYS A 194 -1.43 -21.50 4.59
C LYS A 194 -1.07 -20.11 5.07
N GLN A 195 -1.89 -19.11 4.77
CA GLN A 195 -1.66 -17.72 5.18
C GLN A 195 -2.57 -17.25 6.33
N SER A 196 -3.26 -18.19 7.01
CA SER A 196 -4.20 -17.87 8.09
C SER A 196 -3.62 -18.07 9.49
N ASP A 197 -2.35 -18.44 9.60
CA ASP A 197 -1.64 -18.55 10.88
C ASP A 197 -0.74 -17.33 11.10
N ALA A 198 -1.21 -16.40 11.91
CA ALA A 198 -0.48 -15.18 12.23
C ALA A 198 0.81 -15.42 13.02
N THR A 199 0.93 -16.57 13.74
CA THR A 199 2.11 -16.87 14.56
C THR A 199 3.35 -17.13 13.71
N ARG A 200 3.16 -17.50 12.44
CA ARG A 200 4.22 -17.74 11.45
C ARG A 200 4.71 -16.45 10.78
N MET A 201 4.02 -15.34 11.01
CA MET A 201 4.36 -14.06 10.38
C MET A 201 5.48 -13.35 11.17
N PRO A 202 6.44 -12.71 10.48
CA PRO A 202 7.42 -11.86 11.13
C PRO A 202 6.74 -10.67 11.80
N SER A 203 7.33 -10.15 12.88
CA SER A 203 6.79 -9.02 13.68
C SER A 203 6.95 -7.67 12.93
N ASN A 204 6.43 -7.57 11.72
CA ASN A 204 6.61 -6.44 10.80
C ASN A 204 5.42 -5.47 10.74
N CYS A 205 4.35 -5.72 11.52
CA CYS A 205 3.23 -4.79 11.67
C CYS A 205 2.57 -4.95 13.06
N PHE A 206 1.66 -4.05 13.39
CA PHE A 206 0.91 -4.04 14.66
C PHE A 206 0.31 -5.40 15.03
N THR A 207 -0.39 -6.05 14.11
CA THR A 207 -1.04 -7.36 14.31
C THR A 207 -0.03 -8.47 14.61
N PHE A 208 1.12 -8.44 13.94
CA PHE A 208 2.11 -9.52 14.04
C PHE A 208 3.14 -9.31 15.16
N GLN A 209 2.98 -8.29 16.02
CA GLN A 209 3.78 -8.17 17.24
C GLN A 209 3.55 -9.38 18.14
N GLU A 210 4.60 -9.83 18.84
CA GLU A 210 4.59 -11.05 19.70
C GLU A 210 3.41 -11.06 20.69
N SER A 211 3.04 -9.91 21.22
CA SER A 211 1.93 -9.77 22.17
C SER A 211 0.54 -9.95 21.55
N ARG A 212 0.42 -9.91 20.23
CA ARG A 212 -0.88 -9.88 19.50
C ARG A 212 -1.07 -11.04 18.54
N LYS A 213 0.00 -11.50 17.86
CA LYS A 213 -0.11 -12.48 16.76
C LYS A 213 -0.77 -13.79 17.20
N ALA A 214 -0.57 -14.24 18.42
CA ALA A 214 -1.22 -15.47 18.95
C ALA A 214 -2.74 -15.33 19.08
N LYS A 215 -3.28 -14.11 19.18
CA LYS A 215 -4.71 -13.81 19.29
C LYS A 215 -5.35 -13.42 17.95
N ALA A 216 -4.52 -13.15 16.93
CA ALA A 216 -4.99 -12.71 15.64
C ALA A 216 -5.63 -13.87 14.87
N LYS A 217 -6.90 -13.70 14.50
CA LYS A 217 -7.64 -14.64 13.66
C LYS A 217 -7.83 -14.04 12.29
N ARG A 218 -7.71 -14.87 11.24
CA ARG A 218 -8.05 -14.43 9.89
C ARG A 218 -9.53 -14.11 9.84
N VAL A 219 -9.85 -12.88 9.42
CA VAL A 219 -11.20 -12.35 9.24
C VAL A 219 -11.20 -11.50 7.97
N GLY A 220 -12.33 -10.98 7.63
CA GLY A 220 -12.47 -10.12 6.46
C GLY A 220 -12.67 -10.92 5.16
N GLU A 221 -13.41 -10.31 4.29
CA GLU A 221 -13.69 -10.81 2.95
C GLU A 221 -12.50 -10.53 2.03
N VAL A 222 -12.19 -11.47 1.15
CA VAL A 222 -11.26 -11.25 0.03
C VAL A 222 -12.11 -10.89 -1.19
N VAL A 223 -11.83 -9.73 -1.77
CA VAL A 223 -12.49 -9.26 -3.00
C VAL A 223 -11.51 -9.45 -4.14
N ASP A 224 -11.84 -10.31 -5.11
CA ASP A 224 -11.04 -10.42 -6.33
C ASP A 224 -11.47 -9.33 -7.33
N PHE A 225 -10.71 -8.24 -7.37
CA PHE A 225 -11.00 -7.13 -8.26
C PHE A 225 -10.74 -7.43 -9.73
N SER A 226 -10.09 -8.52 -10.09
CA SER A 226 -9.97 -8.94 -11.49
C SER A 226 -11.29 -9.49 -12.05
N THR A 227 -12.21 -9.92 -11.18
CA THR A 227 -13.54 -10.47 -11.55
C THR A 227 -14.70 -9.66 -11.01
N ALA A 228 -14.45 -8.71 -10.10
CA ALA A 228 -15.50 -7.90 -9.50
C ALA A 228 -16.07 -6.88 -10.50
N SER A 229 -17.36 -6.56 -10.34
CA SER A 229 -18.05 -5.54 -11.14
C SER A 229 -17.61 -4.10 -10.87
N ARG A 230 -16.76 -3.88 -9.86
CA ARG A 230 -16.23 -2.58 -9.46
C ARG A 230 -14.72 -2.62 -9.34
N GLN A 231 -14.09 -1.46 -9.39
CA GLN A 231 -12.68 -1.28 -9.10
C GLN A 231 -12.45 -0.84 -7.63
N PRO A 232 -11.23 -1.00 -7.09
CA PRO A 232 -10.92 -0.48 -5.76
C PRO A 232 -11.21 1.02 -5.67
N LEU A 233 -11.75 1.47 -4.54
CA LEU A 233 -12.12 2.86 -4.25
C LEU A 233 -13.15 3.49 -5.23
N ASP A 234 -13.96 2.68 -5.91
CA ASP A 234 -14.99 3.22 -6.82
C ASP A 234 -16.04 4.06 -6.09
N ALA A 235 -16.37 3.72 -4.84
CA ALA A 235 -17.30 4.49 -4.02
C ALA A 235 -16.74 5.86 -3.59
N GLN A 236 -15.45 6.11 -3.75
CA GLN A 236 -14.72 7.32 -3.35
C GLN A 236 -14.29 8.17 -4.55
N LYS A 237 -14.84 7.93 -5.72
CA LYS A 237 -14.54 8.69 -6.97
C LYS A 237 -15.08 10.12 -7.01
N ARG A 238 -15.69 10.61 -5.90
CA ARG A 238 -16.35 11.92 -5.87
C ARG A 238 -15.79 12.81 -4.78
#